data_2395d1132adf13683a5376c8940bd114
#
_entry.id   2395d1132adf13683a5376c8940bd114
#
_cell.length_a   1.000
_cell.length_b   1.000
_cell.length_c   1.000
_cell.angle_alpha   90.00
_cell.angle_beta   90.00
_cell.angle_gamma   90.00
#
_symmetry.space_group_name_H-M   'P 1'
#
loop_
_entity.id
_entity.type
_entity.pdbx_description
1 polymer ?
#
loop_
_entity_poly.entity_id
_entity_poly.type
_entity_poly.pdbx_seq_one_letter_code
_entity_poly.pdbx_strand_id
1 'polypeptide(L)'
;MANLLSVVLDTNVLLSGLAYPNSTPGRIIAAWQHGVIDVVLSEFILDEVARVLPRLRARHGLTDQEIDDLVDIIRFQVELV
;
A
#
# COMPACT_ATOMS: atom_id res chain seq x y z
N MET A 1 4.70 1.26 21.90
CA MET A 1 4.02 2.54 21.90
C MET A 1 2.63 2.40 21.37
N ALA A 2 1.66 2.75 22.14
CA ALA A 2 0.28 2.45 21.80
C ALA A 2 -0.41 3.54 20.98
N ASN A 3 0.25 4.66 20.70
CA ASN A 3 -0.43 5.85 20.22
C ASN A 3 -0.05 6.24 18.80
N LEU A 4 0.19 5.25 17.94
CA LEU A 4 0.38 5.54 16.52
C LEU A 4 -0.94 5.98 15.91
N LEU A 5 -0.86 6.98 15.05
CA LEU A 5 -2.00 7.41 14.26
C LEU A 5 -2.43 6.30 13.31
N SER A 6 -3.68 5.90 13.40
CA SER A 6 -4.25 4.91 12.47
C SER A 6 -4.88 5.64 11.28
N VAL A 7 -4.52 5.24 10.08
CA VAL A 7 -4.94 5.88 8.83
C VAL A 7 -5.67 4.84 7.98
N VAL A 8 -6.82 5.24 7.45
CA VAL A 8 -7.54 4.44 6.46
C VAL A 8 -7.15 4.97 5.08
N LEU A 9 -6.60 4.12 4.25
CA LEU A 9 -6.22 4.50 2.89
C LEU A 9 -7.21 3.91 1.90
N ASP A 10 -7.59 4.71 0.91
CA ASP A 10 -8.39 4.19 -0.20
C ASP A 10 -7.46 3.62 -1.28
N THR A 11 -8.08 2.97 -2.25
CA THR A 11 -7.35 2.32 -3.34
C THR A 11 -6.48 3.31 -4.10
N ASN A 12 -7.01 4.52 -4.38
CA ASN A 12 -6.29 5.50 -5.18
C ASN A 12 -5.02 6.00 -4.48
N VAL A 13 -5.10 6.27 -3.19
CA VAL A 13 -3.94 6.71 -2.42
C VAL A 13 -2.89 5.60 -2.38
N LEU A 14 -3.32 4.38 -2.15
CA LEU A 14 -2.40 3.25 -2.07
C LEU A 14 -1.70 3.00 -3.41
N LEU A 15 -2.47 2.98 -4.51
CA LEU A 15 -1.90 2.80 -5.84
C LEU A 15 -0.95 3.94 -6.22
N SER A 16 -1.35 5.18 -5.95
CA SER A 16 -0.51 6.34 -6.26
C SER A 16 0.78 6.33 -5.45
N GLY A 17 0.70 5.96 -4.18
CA GLY A 17 1.88 5.89 -3.32
C GLY A 17 2.84 4.80 -3.74
N LEU A 18 2.33 3.66 -4.18
CA LEU A 18 3.16 2.56 -4.64
C LEU A 18 3.78 2.84 -6.00
N ALA A 19 3.04 3.48 -6.90
CA ALA A 19 3.52 3.79 -8.24
C ALA A 19 4.43 5.02 -8.29
N TYR A 20 4.23 5.97 -7.39
CA TYR A 20 4.96 7.23 -7.37
C TYR A 20 5.50 7.51 -5.97
N PRO A 21 6.64 6.92 -5.59
CA PRO A 21 7.15 7.02 -4.22
C PRO A 21 7.47 8.44 -3.75
N ASN A 22 7.75 9.36 -4.68
CA ASN A 22 8.09 10.73 -4.34
C ASN A 22 6.89 11.67 -4.25
N SER A 23 5.69 11.15 -4.47
CA SER A 23 4.45 11.92 -4.36
C SER A 23 4.01 12.06 -2.90
N THR A 24 3.00 12.90 -2.66
CA THR A 24 2.40 13.00 -1.33
C THR A 24 1.86 11.65 -0.85
N PRO A 25 1.09 10.89 -1.65
CA PRO A 25 0.73 9.52 -1.27
C PRO A 25 1.95 8.63 -0.99
N GLY A 26 3.03 8.81 -1.75
CA GLY A 26 4.26 8.05 -1.52
C GLY A 26 4.89 8.34 -0.16
N ARG A 27 4.78 9.58 0.33
CA ARG A 27 5.26 9.93 1.67
C ARG A 27 4.42 9.28 2.76
N ILE A 28 3.14 9.10 2.53
CA ILE A 28 2.27 8.38 3.47
C ILE A 28 2.69 6.92 3.56
N ILE A 29 2.95 6.29 2.40
CA ILE A 29 3.45 4.92 2.36
C ILE A 29 4.80 4.81 3.07
N ALA A 30 5.70 5.77 2.86
CA ALA A 30 7.00 5.78 3.53
C ALA A 30 6.86 5.91 5.05
N ALA A 31 5.95 6.77 5.53
CA ALA A 31 5.68 6.91 6.95
C ALA A 31 5.20 5.59 7.55
N TRP A 32 4.34 4.86 6.83
CA TRP A 32 3.88 3.55 7.24
C TRP A 32 5.05 2.55 7.31
N GLN A 33 5.89 2.52 6.30
CA GLN A 33 7.05 1.63 6.27
C GLN A 33 8.03 1.90 7.40
N HIS A 34 8.14 3.16 7.82
CA HIS A 34 9.00 3.54 8.95
C HIS A 34 8.34 3.39 10.31
N GLY A 35 7.12 2.87 10.36
CA GLY A 35 6.43 2.65 11.63
C GLY A 35 5.89 3.90 12.29
N VAL A 36 5.77 5.01 11.56
CA VAL A 36 5.27 6.28 12.10
C VAL A 36 3.75 6.29 12.19
N ILE A 37 3.09 5.57 11.28
CA ILE A 37 1.63 5.43 11.27
C ILE A 37 1.25 3.96 11.11
N ASP A 38 0.04 3.63 11.54
CA ASP A 38 -0.60 2.36 11.23
C ASP A 38 -1.57 2.56 10.08
N VAL A 39 -1.74 1.52 9.27
CA VAL A 39 -2.67 1.55 8.14
C VAL A 39 -3.72 0.47 8.35
N VAL A 40 -4.98 0.86 8.16
CA VAL A 40 -6.12 -0.04 8.20
C VAL A 40 -6.68 -0.16 6.78
N LEU A 41 -6.84 -1.36 6.29
CA LEU A 41 -7.40 -1.63 4.97
C LEU A 41 -8.52 -2.67 5.06
N SER A 42 -9.46 -2.61 4.12
CA SER A 42 -10.42 -3.69 3.94
C SER A 42 -9.84 -4.73 2.97
N GLU A 43 -10.32 -5.96 3.07
CA GLU A 43 -9.98 -7.01 2.11
C GLU A 43 -10.34 -6.56 0.69
N PHE A 44 -11.47 -5.86 0.53
CA PHE A 44 -11.90 -5.36 -0.76
C PHE A 44 -10.85 -4.43 -1.39
N ILE A 45 -10.32 -3.48 -0.60
CA ILE A 45 -9.32 -2.54 -1.10
C ILE A 45 -8.03 -3.27 -1.45
N LEU A 46 -7.61 -4.20 -0.61
CA LEU A 46 -6.39 -4.96 -0.87
C LEU A 46 -6.52 -5.81 -2.14
N ASP A 47 -7.66 -6.46 -2.35
CA ASP A 47 -7.92 -7.23 -3.56
C ASP A 47 -7.95 -6.34 -4.80
N GLU A 48 -8.52 -5.15 -4.68
CA GLU A 48 -8.54 -4.18 -5.78
C GLU A 48 -7.14 -3.72 -6.14
N VAL A 49 -6.31 -3.43 -5.15
CA VAL A 49 -4.91 -3.05 -5.38
C VAL A 49 -4.17 -4.19 -6.09
N ALA A 50 -4.33 -5.41 -5.63
CA ALA A 50 -3.69 -6.57 -6.24
C ALA A 50 -4.09 -6.74 -7.70
N ARG A 51 -5.35 -6.43 -8.04
CA ARG A 51 -5.87 -6.55 -9.40
C ARG A 51 -5.38 -5.42 -10.32
N VAL A 52 -5.24 -4.21 -9.77
CA VAL A 52 -4.91 -3.03 -10.58
C VAL A 52 -3.41 -2.81 -10.72
N LEU A 53 -2.60 -3.17 -9.72
CA LEU A 53 -1.16 -2.96 -9.76
C LEU A 53 -0.49 -3.48 -11.06
N PRO A 54 -0.84 -4.66 -11.58
CA PRO A 54 -0.22 -5.13 -12.82
C PRO A 54 -0.44 -4.20 -14.00
N ARG A 55 -1.54 -3.44 -14.00
CA ARG A 55 -1.85 -2.49 -15.08
C ARG A 55 -0.99 -1.25 -15.03
N LEU A 56 -0.33 -1.00 -13.90
CA LEU A 56 0.54 0.16 -13.70
C LEU A 56 2.02 -0.20 -13.84
N ARG A 57 2.31 -1.36 -14.44
CA ARG A 57 3.69 -1.86 -14.56
C ARG A 57 4.62 -0.85 -15.22
N ALA A 58 4.14 -0.09 -16.19
CA ALA A 58 4.93 0.95 -16.85
C ALA A 58 5.37 2.06 -15.88
N ARG A 59 4.71 2.18 -14.73
CA ARG A 59 4.99 3.20 -13.72
C ARG A 59 5.91 2.70 -12.62
N HIS A 60 5.64 1.50 -12.09
CA HIS A 60 6.40 0.98 -10.95
C HIS A 60 7.49 -0.02 -11.35
N GLY A 61 7.41 -0.61 -12.54
CA GLY A 61 8.43 -1.53 -13.04
C GLY A 61 8.49 -2.89 -12.35
N LEU A 62 7.49 -3.24 -11.55
CA LEU A 62 7.50 -4.49 -10.80
C LEU A 62 7.05 -5.66 -11.67
N THR A 63 7.65 -6.82 -11.47
CA THR A 63 7.20 -8.07 -12.07
C THR A 63 5.95 -8.57 -11.36
N ASP A 64 5.26 -9.53 -11.97
CA ASP A 64 4.09 -10.16 -11.34
C ASP A 64 4.46 -10.80 -9.99
N GLN A 65 5.61 -11.46 -9.91
CA GLN A 65 6.07 -12.06 -8.66
C GLN A 65 6.33 -11.00 -7.60
N GLU A 66 6.95 -9.88 -7.98
CA GLU A 66 7.21 -8.79 -7.06
C GLU A 66 5.91 -8.15 -6.56
N ILE A 67 4.89 -8.07 -7.43
CA ILE A 67 3.57 -7.56 -7.03
C ILE A 67 2.93 -8.51 -6.02
N ASP A 68 2.98 -9.82 -6.28
CA ASP A 68 2.43 -10.80 -5.35
C ASP A 68 3.11 -10.74 -3.99
N ASP A 69 4.44 -10.62 -3.99
CA ASP A 69 5.21 -10.49 -2.76
C ASP A 69 4.85 -9.21 -2.01
N LEU A 70 4.68 -8.10 -2.73
CA LEU A 70 4.31 -6.82 -2.15
C LEU A 70 2.93 -6.89 -1.51
N VAL A 71 1.97 -7.48 -2.20
CA VAL A 71 0.60 -7.64 -1.68
C VAL A 71 0.61 -8.50 -0.42
N ASP A 72 1.39 -9.57 -0.40
CA ASP A 72 1.52 -10.43 0.77
C ASP A 72 2.13 -9.67 1.96
N ILE A 73 3.15 -8.86 1.71
CA ILE A 73 3.76 -8.03 2.75
C ILE A 73 2.74 -7.04 3.31
N ILE A 74 2.00 -6.38 2.44
CA ILE A 74 0.96 -5.43 2.85
C ILE A 74 -0.08 -6.14 3.70
N ARG A 75 -0.57 -7.30 3.24
CA ARG A 75 -1.57 -8.08 3.96
C ARG A 75 -1.10 -8.44 5.36
N PHE A 76 0.17 -8.73 5.50
CA PHE A 76 0.76 -9.10 6.79
C PHE A 76 0.89 -7.91 7.74
N GLN A 77 1.12 -6.70 7.21
CA GLN A 77 1.43 -5.52 8.01
C GLN A 77 0.22 -4.65 8.34
N VAL A 78 -0.90 -4.80 7.62
CA VAL A 78 -2.07 -3.97 7.86
C VAL A 78 -3.02 -4.64 8.83
N GLU A 79 -3.87 -3.82 9.45
CA GLU A 79 -5.05 -4.31 10.15
C GLU A 79 -6.17 -4.44 9.11
N LEU A 80 -6.64 -5.65 8.88
CA LEU A 80 -7.71 -5.90 7.94
C LEU A 80 -9.07 -5.83 8.63
N VAL A 81 -10.00 -5.18 8.00
CA VAL A 81 -11.36 -5.05 8.49
C VAL A 81 -12.37 -5.55 7.46
#